data_203eb8a87ad5d7bfb7147e1d030cf5ab
#
_entry.id   203eb8a87ad5d7bfb7147e1d030cf5ab
#
_cell.length_a   1.000
_cell.length_b   1.000
_cell.length_c   1.000
_cell.angle_alpha   90.00
_cell.angle_beta   90.00
_cell.angle_gamma   90.00
#
_symmetry.space_group_name_H-M   'P 1'
#
loop_
_entity.id
_entity.type
_entity.pdbx_description
1 polymer ?
#
loop_
_entity_poly.entity_id
_entity_poly.type
_entity_poly.pdbx_seq_one_letter_code
_entity_poly.pdbx_strand_id
1 'polypeptide(L)' 'MTPIIGISTNLHTVDKGKFLGMERIYVNKDYIDAVVKAGGIPLLLPPVADRASIVRYAEVCDGFI' A
#
# COMPACT_ATOMS: atom_id res chain seq x y z
N MET A 1 8.80 -8.52 -18.69
CA MET A 1 8.92 -7.44 -17.69
C MET A 1 8.21 -7.84 -16.41
N THR A 2 8.83 -7.58 -15.28
CA THR A 2 8.23 -7.92 -13.98
C THR A 2 7.11 -6.94 -13.65
N PRO A 3 5.89 -7.40 -13.38
CA PRO A 3 4.78 -6.50 -13.12
C PRO A 3 4.89 -5.81 -11.77
N ILE A 4 4.45 -4.57 -11.71
CA ILE A 4 4.33 -3.79 -10.47
C ILE A 4 2.91 -3.96 -9.96
N ILE A 5 2.76 -4.47 -8.75
CA ILE A 5 1.46 -4.71 -8.13
C ILE A 5 1.26 -3.73 -6.99
N GLY A 6 0.26 -2.87 -7.13
CA GLY A 6 -0.10 -1.92 -6.09
C GLY A 6 -0.87 -2.62 -4.99
N ILE A 7 -0.44 -2.40 -3.75
CA ILE A 7 -1.09 -2.98 -2.57
C ILE A 7 -1.70 -1.85 -1.77
N SER A 8 -3.03 -1.84 -1.64
CA SER A 8 -3.70 -0.83 -0.81
C SER A 8 -3.32 -1.03 0.65
N THR A 9 -3.20 0.08 1.36
CA THR A 9 -2.81 0.06 2.77
C THR A 9 -3.96 0.58 3.63
N ASN A 10 -3.81 0.43 4.94
CA ASN A 10 -4.83 0.82 5.91
C ASN A 10 -4.29 1.89 6.84
N LEU A 11 -5.20 2.70 7.35
CA LEU A 11 -4.88 3.71 8.34
C LEU A 11 -5.15 3.15 9.74
N HIS A 12 -4.21 3.37 10.63
CA HIS A 12 -4.35 3.01 12.04
C HIS A 12 -3.99 4.20 12.91
N THR A 13 -4.89 4.54 13.83
CA THR A 13 -4.62 5.57 14.82
C THR A 13 -4.17 4.89 16.11
N VAL A 14 -2.99 5.27 16.59
CA VAL A 14 -2.46 4.72 17.83
C VAL A 14 -3.34 5.17 19.00
N ASP A 15 -3.87 4.23 19.77
CA ASP A 15 -4.87 4.50 20.80
C ASP A 15 -4.32 4.50 22.23
N LYS A 16 -3.04 4.26 22.41
CA LYS A 16 -2.40 4.29 23.74
C LYS A 16 -0.90 4.45 23.63
N GLY A 17 -0.28 4.84 24.72
CA GLY A 17 1.15 4.92 24.83
C GLY A 17 1.72 6.28 24.42
N LYS A 18 3.01 6.32 24.23
CA LYS A 18 3.78 7.54 23.96
C LYS A 18 3.33 8.23 22.65
N PHE A 19 2.88 7.46 21.68
CA PHE A 19 2.50 7.98 20.37
C PHE A 19 0.99 8.07 20.19
N LEU A 20 0.26 8.19 21.29
CA LEU A 20 -1.19 8.31 21.26
C LEU A 20 -1.63 9.38 20.26
N GLY A 21 -2.58 9.02 19.40
CA GLY A 21 -3.11 9.92 18.38
C GLY A 21 -2.34 9.95 17.07
N MET A 22 -1.16 9.30 17.02
CA MET A 22 -0.40 9.23 15.78
C MET A 22 -1.11 8.32 14.77
N GLU A 23 -1.19 8.80 13.54
CA GLU A 23 -1.74 8.00 12.46
C GLU A 23 -0.61 7.25 11.75
N ARG A 24 -0.83 5.99 11.49
CA ARG A 24 0.13 5.14 10.81
C ARG A 24 -0.53 4.44 9.64
N ILE A 25 0.24 4.23 8.60
CA ILE A 25 -0.19 3.47 7.43
C ILE A 25 0.44 2.09 7.54
N TYR A 26 -0.36 1.05 7.32
CA TYR A 26 0.15 -0.32 7.44
C TYR A 26 -0.50 -1.26 6.44
N VAL A 27 0.17 -2.37 6.22
CA VAL A 27 -0.36 -3.51 5.49
C VAL A 27 0.25 -4.77 6.10
N ASN A 28 -0.48 -5.87 6.08
CA ASN A 28 0.08 -7.13 6.56
C ASN A 28 1.16 -7.61 5.59
N LYS A 29 2.27 -8.05 6.15
CA LYS A 29 3.42 -8.52 5.37
C LYS A 29 3.05 -9.67 4.43
N ASP A 30 2.02 -10.44 4.77
CA ASP A 30 1.56 -11.56 3.95
C ASP A 30 1.22 -11.14 2.52
N TYR A 31 0.63 -9.95 2.34
CA TYR A 31 0.31 -9.45 1.01
C TYR A 31 1.58 -9.16 0.21
N ILE A 32 2.56 -8.58 0.86
CA ILE A 32 3.85 -8.28 0.22
C ILE A 32 4.53 -9.57 -0.21
N ASP A 33 4.59 -10.54 0.70
CA ASP A 33 5.23 -11.82 0.42
C ASP A 33 4.52 -12.59 -0.70
N ALA A 34 3.19 -12.49 -0.75
CA ALA A 34 2.41 -13.15 -1.79
C ALA A 34 2.73 -12.57 -3.18
N VAL A 35 2.86 -11.26 -3.28
CA VAL A 35 3.20 -10.60 -4.55
C VAL A 35 4.59 -11.01 -5.01
N VAL A 36 5.56 -10.99 -4.10
CA VAL A 36 6.94 -11.37 -4.42
C VAL A 36 6.99 -12.83 -4.85
N LYS A 37 6.31 -13.71 -4.14
CA LYS A 37 6.27 -15.14 -4.47
C LYS A 37 5.66 -15.39 -5.85
N ALA A 38 4.68 -14.59 -6.24
CA ALA A 38 4.05 -14.71 -7.55
C ALA A 38 4.87 -14.08 -8.68
N GLY A 39 6.00 -13.46 -8.38
CA GLY A 39 6.88 -12.87 -9.38
C GLY A 39 6.63 -11.39 -9.65
N GLY A 40 5.86 -10.72 -8.81
CA GLY A 40 5.60 -9.29 -8.96
C GLY A 40 6.49 -8.43 -8.09
N ILE A 41 6.43 -7.12 -8.32
CA ILE A 41 7.10 -6.12 -7.49
C ILE A 41 6.02 -5.44 -6.64
N PRO A 42 6.07 -5.56 -5.30
CA PRO A 42 5.06 -4.92 -4.46
C PRO A 42 5.32 -3.42 -4.35
N LEU A 43 4.27 -2.63 -4.49
CA LEU A 43 4.30 -1.19 -4.29
C LEU A 43 3.16 -0.81 -3.35
N LEU A 44 3.50 -0.33 -2.15
CA LEU A 44 2.49 0.06 -1.17
C LEU A 44 1.91 1.42 -1.55
N LEU A 45 0.58 1.49 -1.58
CA LEU A 45 -0.12 2.71 -1.95
C LEU A 45 -0.77 3.33 -0.72
N PRO A 46 -0.42 4.58 -0.38
CA PRO A 46 -1.05 5.24 0.75
C PRO A 46 -2.52 5.55 0.46
N PRO A 47 -3.38 5.60 1.50
CA PRO A 47 -4.78 5.95 1.32
C PRO A 47 -4.92 7.45 1.09
N VAL A 48 -4.94 7.86 -0.17
CA VAL A 48 -5.11 9.27 -0.55
C VAL A 48 -6.41 9.43 -1.31
N ALA A 49 -7.03 10.60 -1.18
CA ALA A 49 -8.24 10.95 -1.91
C ALA A 49 -7.93 11.81 -3.13
N ASP A 50 -6.68 12.16 -3.32
CA ASP A 50 -6.23 13.01 -4.40
C ASP A 50 -6.33 12.31 -5.74
N ARG A 51 -7.16 12.84 -6.64
CA ARG A 51 -7.40 12.23 -7.94
C ARG A 51 -6.13 12.10 -8.78
N ALA A 52 -5.28 13.12 -8.76
CA ALA A 52 -4.05 13.11 -9.55
C ALA A 52 -3.13 11.95 -9.13
N SER A 53 -3.03 11.71 -7.82
CA SER A 53 -2.25 10.59 -7.30
C SER A 53 -2.84 9.26 -7.72
N ILE A 54 -4.17 9.11 -7.63
CA ILE A 54 -4.85 7.86 -8.00
C ILE A 54 -4.62 7.54 -9.47
N VAL A 55 -4.72 8.56 -10.34
CA VAL A 55 -4.48 8.38 -11.77
C VAL A 55 -3.05 7.91 -12.03
N ARG A 56 -2.07 8.50 -11.36
CA ARG A 56 -0.67 8.10 -11.53
C ARG A 56 -0.41 6.69 -11.01
N TYR A 57 -1.05 6.29 -9.92
CA TYR A 57 -0.94 4.92 -9.43
C TYR A 57 -1.44 3.93 -10.50
N ALA A 58 -2.56 4.25 -11.15
CA ALA A 58 -3.11 3.41 -12.19
C ALA A 58 -2.19 3.31 -13.41
N GLU A 59 -1.41 4.37 -13.69
CA GLU A 59 -0.45 4.36 -14.79
C GLU A 59 0.80 3.53 -14.45
N VAL A 60 1.24 3.58 -13.20
CA VAL A 60 2.49 2.92 -12.78
C VAL A 60 2.28 1.44 -12.48
N CYS A 61 1.15 1.07 -11.91
CA CYS A 61 0.90 -0.31 -11.50
C CYS A 61 0.28 -1.12 -12.63
N ASP A 62 0.72 -2.36 -12.76
CA ASP A 62 0.17 -3.31 -13.73
C ASP A 62 -1.08 -4.01 -13.16
N GLY A 63 -1.21 -4.03 -11.85
CA GLY A 63 -2.36 -4.60 -11.17
C GLY A 63 -2.43 -4.14 -9.73
N PHE A 64 -3.50 -4.51 -9.04
CA PHE A 64 -3.76 -4.08 -7.66
C PHE A 64 -4.32 -5.22 -6.82
N ILE A 65 -4.06 -5.14 -5.53
CA ILE A 65 -4.78 -5.93 -4.52
C ILE A 65 -5.21 -5.07 -3.35
#